data_c38939c94605e8cdf9162867c1411312
#
_entry.id   c38939c94605e8cdf9162867c1411312
#
_cell.length_a   1.000
_cell.length_b   1.000
_cell.length_c   1.000
_cell.angle_alpha   90.00
_cell.angle_beta   90.00
_cell.angle_gamma   90.00
#
_symmetry.space_group_name_H-M   'P 1'
#
loop_
_entity.id
_entity.type
_entity.pdbx_description
1 polymer ?
#
loop_
_entity_poly.entity_id
_entity_poly.type
_entity_poly.pdbx_seq_one_letter_code
_entity_poly.pdbx_strand_id
1 'polypeptide(L)'
;MTDYPFQLVNYNRGKPLEDKSVLFRRPFTQHSTSFAEDSRLFVPGDELEIAINTAIAVGEPLLITGKPGTGKTQAAYYAAYNLGIEPVIHFQVKSDSTARDLLYHFDTVRYFHDAHLMKEGLPDKSHYLEKRALWKAMLSDIPRILLIDEIDKAPRDFPNDLLHELDKMEFFIPETQQLISAAKENRPMVFITTNSERRLPEPFLRRCVYHHIEFNEYLLERAVEKRKKEYAGLSKDFIKMAMQRFFALREKTLRKTPSTSEFLVWLRVLALRIGTLPERLDQDLSKLPYIGVLLKDHQDIEDVKRGGRF
;
A
#
# COMPACT_ATOMS: atom_id res chain seq x y z
N MET A 1 11.95 -22.33 13.90
CA MET A 1 12.08 -20.87 14.01
C MET A 1 13.53 -20.52 14.10
N THR A 2 13.97 -19.53 13.34
CA THR A 2 15.35 -19.06 13.31
C THR A 2 15.77 -18.55 14.68
N ASP A 3 16.94 -18.98 15.13
CA ASP A 3 17.63 -18.49 16.34
C ASP A 3 18.07 -17.03 16.09
N TYR A 4 17.09 -16.11 16.03
CA TYR A 4 17.33 -14.70 15.82
C TYR A 4 17.40 -13.96 17.15
N PRO A 5 18.56 -13.43 17.52
CA PRO A 5 18.74 -12.70 18.77
C PRO A 5 18.02 -11.33 18.69
N PHE A 6 16.82 -11.23 19.25
CA PHE A 6 16.01 -10.00 19.19
C PHE A 6 16.73 -8.75 19.76
N GLN A 7 17.58 -8.93 20.79
CA GLN A 7 18.30 -7.84 21.45
C GLN A 7 19.66 -7.55 20.78
N LEU A 8 19.62 -7.03 19.55
CA LEU A 8 20.84 -6.67 18.82
C LEU A 8 21.49 -5.40 19.33
N VAL A 9 20.70 -4.44 19.82
CA VAL A 9 21.20 -3.21 20.44
C VAL A 9 21.03 -3.32 21.95
N ASN A 10 22.14 -3.27 22.69
CA ASN A 10 22.15 -3.38 24.14
C ASN A 10 23.25 -2.48 24.70
N TYR A 11 22.88 -1.48 25.51
CA TYR A 11 23.80 -0.55 26.16
C TYR A 11 24.85 -1.27 27.01
N ASN A 12 24.45 -2.32 27.76
CA ASN A 12 25.31 -3.07 28.66
C ASN A 12 26.30 -4.02 27.96
N ARG A 13 26.24 -4.13 26.62
CA ARG A 13 27.17 -5.00 25.88
C ARG A 13 28.62 -4.52 25.95
N GLY A 14 28.84 -3.22 26.08
CA GLY A 14 30.17 -2.60 26.18
C GLY A 14 31.03 -2.67 24.91
N LYS A 15 30.63 -3.39 23.86
CA LYS A 15 31.34 -3.55 22.61
C LYS A 15 30.39 -3.66 21.41
N PRO A 16 30.82 -3.35 20.17
CA PRO A 16 30.03 -3.53 18.96
C PRO A 16 29.62 -4.99 18.73
N LEU A 17 28.59 -5.19 17.91
CA LEU A 17 28.14 -6.50 17.47
C LEU A 17 29.28 -7.18 16.65
N GLU A 18 29.77 -8.32 17.11
CA GLU A 18 30.86 -9.06 16.44
C GLU A 18 30.35 -9.79 15.19
N ASP A 19 29.31 -10.60 15.33
CA ASP A 19 28.71 -11.32 14.20
C ASP A 19 27.67 -10.47 13.48
N LYS A 20 28.08 -9.78 12.41
CA LYS A 20 27.18 -8.97 11.57
C LYS A 20 26.27 -9.84 10.68
N SER A 21 26.54 -11.15 10.54
CA SER A 21 25.72 -12.05 9.72
C SER A 21 24.28 -12.15 10.22
N VAL A 22 24.06 -11.92 11.52
CA VAL A 22 22.75 -11.83 12.15
C VAL A 22 21.86 -10.78 11.49
N LEU A 23 22.43 -9.67 11.00
CA LEU A 23 21.69 -8.62 10.34
C LEU A 23 21.07 -9.06 9.01
N PHE A 24 21.64 -10.10 8.36
CA PHE A 24 21.10 -10.66 7.12
C PHE A 24 20.04 -11.74 7.38
N ARG A 25 19.96 -12.25 8.61
CA ARG A 25 19.02 -13.30 9.02
C ARG A 25 17.76 -12.76 9.70
N ARG A 26 17.48 -11.45 9.53
CA ARG A 26 16.26 -10.83 10.09
C ARG A 26 15.02 -11.53 9.53
N PRO A 27 14.16 -12.15 10.36
CA PRO A 27 13.16 -13.10 9.91
C PRO A 27 12.04 -12.53 9.05
N PHE A 28 11.81 -11.20 9.13
CA PHE A 28 10.72 -10.54 8.41
C PHE A 28 11.18 -9.46 7.42
N THR A 29 12.47 -9.34 7.14
CA THR A 29 12.96 -8.40 6.12
C THR A 29 12.67 -8.86 4.70
N GLN A 30 12.57 -10.16 4.50
CA GLN A 30 12.14 -10.74 3.22
C GLN A 30 10.64 -10.53 2.95
N HIS A 31 9.86 -10.17 3.98
CA HIS A 31 8.45 -9.82 3.85
C HIS A 31 8.18 -8.34 3.50
N SER A 32 9.23 -7.52 3.35
CA SER A 32 9.13 -6.27 2.57
C SER A 32 9.07 -6.56 1.07
N THR A 33 9.03 -7.82 0.72
CA THR A 33 8.85 -8.34 -0.61
C THR A 33 7.48 -7.98 -1.12
N SER A 34 7.50 -7.60 -2.31
CA SER A 34 6.46 -7.19 -3.22
C SER A 34 5.03 -7.35 -2.67
N PHE A 35 4.24 -6.30 -2.75
CA PHE A 35 2.78 -6.38 -2.55
C PHE A 35 2.15 -7.60 -3.23
N ALA A 36 2.75 -8.12 -4.29
CA ALA A 36 2.33 -9.31 -5.01
C ALA A 36 2.36 -10.59 -4.16
N GLU A 37 3.38 -10.81 -3.31
CA GLU A 37 3.41 -11.99 -2.42
C GLU A 37 2.41 -11.86 -1.27
N ASP A 38 2.29 -10.66 -0.70
CA ASP A 38 1.32 -10.38 0.36
C ASP A 38 -0.14 -10.44 -0.12
N SER A 39 -0.39 -10.22 -1.42
CA SER A 39 -1.73 -10.28 -2.00
C SER A 39 -2.37 -11.65 -1.88
N ARG A 40 -1.57 -12.72 -1.94
CA ARG A 40 -2.03 -14.11 -1.74
C ARG A 40 -2.56 -14.36 -0.33
N LEU A 41 -2.09 -13.59 0.65
CA LEU A 41 -2.51 -13.64 2.04
C LEU A 41 -3.53 -12.56 2.39
N PHE A 42 -3.88 -11.72 1.44
CA PHE A 42 -4.92 -10.70 1.64
C PHE A 42 -6.30 -11.35 1.80
N VAL A 43 -7.11 -10.79 2.68
CA VAL A 43 -8.50 -11.20 2.93
C VAL A 43 -9.40 -10.01 2.63
N PRO A 44 -10.02 -9.96 1.46
CA PRO A 44 -11.01 -8.94 1.16
C PRO A 44 -12.30 -9.20 1.94
N GLY A 45 -13.11 -8.17 2.12
CA GLY A 45 -14.52 -8.34 2.45
C GLY A 45 -15.33 -8.57 1.17
N ASP A 46 -16.50 -9.17 1.31
CA ASP A 46 -17.40 -9.45 0.17
C ASP A 46 -17.75 -8.18 -0.59
N GLU A 47 -17.96 -7.06 0.10
CA GLU A 47 -18.26 -5.75 -0.52
C GLU A 47 -17.11 -5.23 -1.38
N LEU A 48 -15.85 -5.45 -0.96
CA LEU A 48 -14.69 -5.08 -1.78
C LEU A 48 -14.62 -5.93 -3.06
N GLU A 49 -14.87 -7.22 -2.97
CA GLU A 49 -14.93 -8.09 -4.16
C GLU A 49 -16.04 -7.67 -5.12
N ILE A 50 -17.23 -7.33 -4.60
CA ILE A 50 -18.33 -6.78 -5.38
C ILE A 50 -17.92 -5.47 -6.07
N ALA A 51 -17.28 -4.56 -5.34
CA ALA A 51 -16.82 -3.28 -5.89
C ALA A 51 -15.77 -3.47 -7.00
N ILE A 52 -14.82 -4.39 -6.81
CA ILE A 52 -13.82 -4.76 -7.83
C ILE A 52 -14.53 -5.28 -9.10
N ASN A 53 -15.41 -6.26 -8.94
CA ASN A 53 -16.13 -6.85 -10.07
C ASN A 53 -17.03 -5.83 -10.77
N THR A 54 -17.67 -4.94 -10.02
CA THR A 54 -18.48 -3.84 -10.57
C THR A 54 -17.65 -2.90 -11.42
N ALA A 55 -16.50 -2.41 -10.89
CA ALA A 55 -15.61 -1.52 -11.61
C ALA A 55 -15.12 -2.15 -12.93
N ILE A 56 -14.77 -3.43 -12.90
CA ILE A 56 -14.37 -4.18 -14.09
C ILE A 56 -15.53 -4.26 -15.09
N ALA A 57 -16.73 -4.57 -14.64
CA ALA A 57 -17.89 -4.75 -15.51
C ALA A 57 -18.35 -3.46 -16.20
N VAL A 58 -18.29 -2.32 -15.48
CA VAL A 58 -18.69 -1.01 -16.04
C VAL A 58 -17.54 -0.28 -16.74
N GLY A 59 -16.28 -0.73 -16.55
CA GLY A 59 -15.11 -0.11 -17.16
C GLY A 59 -14.71 1.24 -16.53
N GLU A 60 -15.16 1.52 -15.30
CA GLU A 60 -14.84 2.74 -14.56
C GLU A 60 -13.73 2.51 -13.54
N PRO A 61 -12.94 3.54 -13.18
CA PRO A 61 -11.95 3.44 -12.12
C PRO A 61 -12.57 3.05 -10.78
N LEU A 62 -11.89 2.18 -10.01
CA LEU A 62 -12.25 1.85 -8.64
C LEU A 62 -11.52 2.76 -7.66
N LEU A 63 -12.25 3.64 -6.99
CA LEU A 63 -11.72 4.49 -5.92
C LEU A 63 -11.90 3.79 -4.57
N ILE A 64 -10.78 3.43 -3.95
CA ILE A 64 -10.74 2.76 -2.65
C ILE A 64 -10.28 3.75 -1.59
N THR A 65 -11.13 3.97 -0.59
CA THR A 65 -10.83 4.82 0.56
C THR A 65 -10.72 4.01 1.84
N GLY A 66 -10.17 4.58 2.88
CA GLY A 66 -10.05 3.95 4.20
C GLY A 66 -8.83 4.42 4.96
N LYS A 67 -8.77 4.13 6.26
CA LYS A 67 -7.63 4.49 7.11
C LYS A 67 -6.33 3.84 6.61
N PRO A 68 -5.15 4.40 6.91
CA PRO A 68 -3.87 3.73 6.65
C PRO A 68 -3.86 2.31 7.23
N GLY A 69 -3.24 1.37 6.51
CA GLY A 69 -3.10 -0.02 6.98
C GLY A 69 -4.36 -0.90 6.87
N THR A 70 -5.42 -0.46 6.15
CA THR A 70 -6.63 -1.26 5.89
C THR A 70 -6.52 -2.18 4.67
N GLY A 71 -5.44 -2.09 3.88
CA GLY A 71 -5.22 -2.95 2.73
C GLY A 71 -5.65 -2.39 1.37
N LYS A 72 -5.85 -1.05 1.25
CA LYS A 72 -6.25 -0.39 -0.01
C LYS A 72 -5.34 -0.74 -1.19
N THR A 73 -4.04 -0.57 -1.03
CA THR A 73 -3.02 -0.92 -2.02
C THR A 73 -3.07 -2.42 -2.35
N GLN A 74 -3.25 -3.27 -1.32
CA GLN A 74 -3.34 -4.73 -1.49
C GLN A 74 -4.53 -5.18 -2.35
N ALA A 75 -5.62 -4.43 -2.36
CA ALA A 75 -6.80 -4.76 -3.16
C ALA A 75 -6.48 -4.84 -4.67
N ALA A 76 -5.64 -3.94 -5.20
CA ALA A 76 -5.22 -3.96 -6.59
C ALA A 76 -4.36 -5.19 -6.91
N TYR A 77 -3.43 -5.54 -6.04
CA TYR A 77 -2.59 -6.73 -6.20
C TYR A 77 -3.39 -8.02 -6.04
N TYR A 78 -4.36 -8.04 -5.11
CA TYR A 78 -5.29 -9.15 -4.95
C TYR A 78 -6.12 -9.38 -6.23
N ALA A 79 -6.64 -8.33 -6.85
CA ALA A 79 -7.36 -8.41 -8.10
C ALA A 79 -6.46 -8.94 -9.23
N ALA A 80 -5.22 -8.42 -9.36
CA ALA A 80 -4.27 -8.87 -10.38
C ALA A 80 -3.95 -10.36 -10.24
N TYR A 81 -3.71 -10.83 -9.01
CA TYR A 81 -3.43 -12.24 -8.72
C TYR A 81 -4.62 -13.13 -9.11
N ASN A 82 -5.84 -12.77 -8.71
CA ASN A 82 -7.03 -13.58 -9.00
C ASN A 82 -7.39 -13.61 -10.49
N LEU A 83 -7.11 -12.52 -11.22
CA LEU A 83 -7.34 -12.43 -12.66
C LEU A 83 -6.17 -13.03 -13.49
N GLY A 84 -5.05 -13.38 -12.87
CA GLY A 84 -3.87 -13.90 -13.57
C GLY A 84 -3.17 -12.88 -14.48
N ILE A 85 -3.26 -11.59 -14.17
CA ILE A 85 -2.73 -10.47 -14.98
C ILE A 85 -1.61 -9.68 -14.27
N GLU A 86 -0.85 -10.35 -13.42
CA GLU A 86 0.36 -9.75 -12.82
C GLU A 86 1.43 -9.44 -13.88
N PRO A 87 2.30 -8.44 -13.66
CA PRO A 87 2.35 -7.56 -12.49
C PRO A 87 1.38 -6.38 -12.58
N VAL A 88 1.05 -5.80 -11.42
CA VAL A 88 0.37 -4.50 -11.30
C VAL A 88 1.31 -3.39 -11.77
N ILE A 89 0.81 -2.47 -12.58
CA ILE A 89 1.52 -1.25 -12.94
C ILE A 89 1.21 -0.22 -11.85
N HIS A 90 2.17 0.03 -10.98
CA HIS A 90 2.00 0.85 -9.78
C HIS A 90 2.59 2.25 -9.97
N PHE A 91 1.79 3.27 -9.77
CA PHE A 91 2.18 4.67 -9.72
C PHE A 91 1.93 5.23 -8.31
N GLN A 92 3.02 5.43 -7.56
CA GLN A 92 2.97 6.07 -6.25
C GLN A 92 2.91 7.58 -6.41
N VAL A 93 1.82 8.20 -6.01
CA VAL A 93 1.63 9.65 -6.09
C VAL A 93 2.48 10.35 -5.03
N LYS A 94 3.09 11.47 -5.42
CA LYS A 94 3.89 12.36 -4.56
C LYS A 94 3.26 13.74 -4.51
N SER A 95 3.73 14.58 -3.59
CA SER A 95 3.24 15.95 -3.41
C SER A 95 3.51 16.89 -4.59
N ASP A 96 4.47 16.54 -5.45
CA ASP A 96 4.87 17.25 -6.66
C ASP A 96 4.43 16.55 -7.95
N SER A 97 3.66 15.45 -7.86
CA SER A 97 3.19 14.71 -9.03
C SER A 97 2.26 15.55 -9.89
N THR A 98 2.47 15.45 -11.20
CA THR A 98 1.61 16.02 -12.24
C THR A 98 0.93 14.91 -13.05
N ALA A 99 -0.18 15.23 -13.73
CA ALA A 99 -0.85 14.28 -14.63
C ALA A 99 0.12 13.71 -15.69
N ARG A 100 1.03 14.55 -16.18
CA ARG A 100 2.04 14.16 -17.16
C ARG A 100 2.98 13.04 -16.64
N ASP A 101 3.30 13.04 -15.35
CA ASP A 101 4.17 12.01 -14.75
C ASP A 101 3.55 10.61 -14.79
N LEU A 102 2.23 10.53 -14.91
CA LEU A 102 1.51 9.27 -15.11
C LEU A 102 1.57 8.82 -16.58
N LEU A 103 1.67 9.78 -17.54
CA LEU A 103 1.58 9.54 -18.97
C LEU A 103 2.95 9.24 -19.58
N TYR A 104 3.84 10.22 -19.58
CA TYR A 104 5.18 10.12 -20.18
C TYR A 104 6.14 11.14 -19.58
N HIS A 105 7.43 10.94 -19.87
CA HIS A 105 8.46 11.94 -19.61
C HIS A 105 9.21 12.22 -20.91
N PHE A 106 9.43 13.51 -21.20
CA PHE A 106 10.27 13.94 -22.33
C PHE A 106 11.61 14.45 -21.79
N ASP A 107 12.70 13.78 -22.17
CA ASP A 107 14.06 14.16 -21.76
C ASP A 107 14.53 15.38 -22.56
N THR A 108 14.09 16.54 -22.13
CA THR A 108 14.40 17.82 -22.75
C THR A 108 15.90 18.12 -22.73
N VAL A 109 16.60 17.75 -21.66
CA VAL A 109 18.04 18.03 -21.50
C VAL A 109 18.84 17.25 -22.52
N ARG A 110 18.58 15.96 -22.63
CA ARG A 110 19.23 15.09 -23.60
C ARG A 110 18.88 15.50 -25.03
N TYR A 111 17.62 15.84 -25.31
CA TYR A 111 17.20 16.32 -26.61
C TYR A 111 17.98 17.57 -27.06
N PHE A 112 18.10 18.58 -26.21
CA PHE A 112 18.84 19.80 -26.54
C PHE A 112 20.34 19.55 -26.67
N HIS A 113 20.92 18.70 -25.82
CA HIS A 113 22.32 18.32 -25.94
C HIS A 113 22.60 17.69 -27.31
N ASP A 114 21.80 16.70 -27.69
CA ASP A 114 22.00 15.99 -28.96
C ASP A 114 21.72 16.90 -30.17
N ALA A 115 20.70 17.78 -30.08
CA ALA A 115 20.42 18.78 -31.10
C ALA A 115 21.58 19.76 -31.33
N HIS A 116 22.34 20.12 -30.31
CA HIS A 116 23.52 20.97 -30.43
C HIS A 116 24.72 20.24 -31.08
N LEU A 117 24.79 18.92 -30.94
CA LEU A 117 25.88 18.13 -31.53
C LEU A 117 25.63 17.76 -32.99
N MET A 118 24.39 17.81 -33.47
CA MET A 118 24.05 17.52 -34.84
C MET A 118 24.47 18.67 -35.75
N LYS A 119 25.14 18.35 -36.90
CA LYS A 119 25.56 19.33 -37.89
C LYS A 119 24.41 19.72 -38.83
N GLU A 120 23.46 18.83 -39.04
CA GLU A 120 22.30 19.03 -39.90
C GLU A 120 21.05 18.37 -39.29
N GLY A 121 19.92 19.07 -39.32
CA GLY A 121 18.63 18.60 -38.86
C GLY A 121 18.46 18.66 -37.33
N LEU A 122 17.35 18.10 -36.86
CA LEU A 122 17.04 17.92 -35.44
C LEU A 122 16.82 16.44 -35.15
N PRO A 123 17.21 15.96 -33.96
CA PRO A 123 16.97 14.57 -33.62
C PRO A 123 15.48 14.24 -33.50
N ASP A 124 15.11 13.00 -33.83
CA ASP A 124 13.74 12.54 -33.69
C ASP A 124 13.34 12.55 -32.20
N LYS A 125 12.35 13.37 -31.88
CA LYS A 125 11.85 13.56 -30.50
C LYS A 125 11.30 12.27 -29.87
N SER A 126 10.88 11.30 -30.65
CA SER A 126 10.37 10.02 -30.18
C SER A 126 11.38 9.25 -29.35
N HIS A 127 12.69 9.39 -29.62
CA HIS A 127 13.78 8.75 -28.90
C HIS A 127 14.00 9.30 -27.45
N TYR A 128 13.41 10.45 -27.16
CA TYR A 128 13.53 11.14 -25.86
C TYR A 128 12.28 11.02 -25.02
N LEU A 129 11.30 10.21 -25.48
CA LEU A 129 10.08 9.91 -24.75
C LEU A 129 10.26 8.65 -23.91
N GLU A 130 10.03 8.79 -22.60
CA GLU A 130 9.93 7.67 -21.67
C GLU A 130 8.47 7.40 -21.34
N LYS A 131 7.99 6.19 -21.64
CA LYS A 131 6.63 5.76 -21.31
C LYS A 131 6.47 5.60 -19.80
N ARG A 132 5.45 6.24 -19.21
CA ARG A 132 5.11 6.14 -17.81
C ARG A 132 3.95 5.16 -17.58
N ALA A 133 3.40 5.13 -16.36
CA ALA A 133 2.52 4.07 -15.89
C ALA A 133 1.25 3.89 -16.74
N LEU A 134 0.51 4.96 -17.05
CA LEU A 134 -0.71 4.85 -17.86
C LEU A 134 -0.37 4.42 -19.30
N TRP A 135 0.63 5.03 -19.91
CA TRP A 135 1.04 4.62 -21.27
C TRP A 135 1.45 3.15 -21.34
N LYS A 136 2.24 2.67 -20.36
CA LYS A 136 2.62 1.25 -20.28
C LYS A 136 1.40 0.33 -20.14
N ALA A 137 0.41 0.75 -19.34
CA ALA A 137 -0.82 0.00 -19.16
C ALA A 137 -1.64 -0.07 -20.46
N MET A 138 -1.72 1.03 -21.20
CA MET A 138 -2.47 1.13 -22.47
C MET A 138 -1.84 0.35 -23.62
N LEU A 139 -0.52 0.16 -23.63
CA LEU A 139 0.21 -0.59 -24.66
C LEU A 139 0.30 -2.09 -24.38
N SER A 140 -0.27 -2.58 -23.31
CA SER A 140 -0.23 -4.00 -22.99
C SER A 140 -1.12 -4.80 -23.95
N ASP A 141 -0.70 -6.01 -24.31
CA ASP A 141 -1.47 -6.94 -25.15
C ASP A 141 -2.68 -7.57 -24.40
N ILE A 142 -2.75 -7.39 -23.09
CA ILE A 142 -3.88 -7.81 -22.22
C ILE A 142 -4.23 -6.67 -21.28
N PRO A 143 -5.50 -6.59 -20.82
CA PRO A 143 -5.87 -5.62 -19.78
C PRO A 143 -4.98 -5.76 -18.55
N ARG A 144 -4.39 -4.66 -18.10
CA ARG A 144 -3.55 -4.61 -16.90
C ARG A 144 -4.24 -3.84 -15.79
N ILE A 145 -3.86 -4.10 -14.54
CA ILE A 145 -4.22 -3.21 -13.45
C ILE A 145 -3.21 -2.08 -13.36
N LEU A 146 -3.73 -0.85 -13.47
CA LEU A 146 -3.03 0.38 -13.13
C LEU A 146 -3.46 0.82 -11.74
N LEU A 147 -2.53 0.86 -10.80
CA LEU A 147 -2.75 1.38 -9.46
C LEU A 147 -2.18 2.81 -9.34
N ILE A 148 -3.05 3.77 -9.06
CA ILE A 148 -2.70 5.15 -8.69
C ILE A 148 -2.84 5.24 -7.17
N ASP A 149 -1.72 5.14 -6.46
CA ASP A 149 -1.70 4.99 -5.01
C ASP A 149 -1.55 6.32 -4.28
N GLU A 150 -2.41 6.58 -3.29
CA GLU A 150 -2.44 7.79 -2.46
C GLU A 150 -2.66 9.10 -3.25
N ILE A 151 -3.71 9.15 -4.08
CA ILE A 151 -4.02 10.29 -4.95
C ILE A 151 -4.19 11.61 -4.19
N ASP A 152 -4.61 11.56 -2.94
CA ASP A 152 -4.77 12.73 -2.07
C ASP A 152 -3.46 13.42 -1.66
N LYS A 153 -2.30 12.83 -1.96
CA LYS A 153 -0.99 13.47 -1.78
C LYS A 153 -0.68 14.49 -2.86
N ALA A 154 -1.23 14.32 -4.06
CA ALA A 154 -0.98 15.22 -5.19
C ALA A 154 -1.53 16.64 -4.98
N PRO A 155 -1.11 17.61 -5.78
CA PRO A 155 -1.78 18.91 -5.89
C PRO A 155 -3.27 18.76 -6.17
N ARG A 156 -4.08 19.75 -5.75
CA ARG A 156 -5.55 19.68 -5.81
C ARG A 156 -6.10 19.44 -7.21
N ASP A 157 -5.43 19.96 -8.23
CA ASP A 157 -5.88 19.91 -9.62
C ASP A 157 -5.53 18.56 -10.31
N PHE A 158 -4.57 17.82 -9.77
CA PHE A 158 -4.09 16.56 -10.34
C PHE A 158 -5.22 15.55 -10.70
N PRO A 159 -6.23 15.28 -9.85
CA PRO A 159 -7.31 14.37 -10.22
C PRO A 159 -8.15 14.89 -11.40
N ASN A 160 -8.38 16.21 -11.46
CA ASN A 160 -9.13 16.80 -12.57
C ASN A 160 -8.36 16.75 -13.88
N ASP A 161 -7.03 16.94 -13.83
CA ASP A 161 -6.16 16.88 -14.98
C ASP A 161 -6.08 15.48 -15.61
N LEU A 162 -6.47 14.44 -14.87
CA LEU A 162 -6.52 13.05 -15.36
C LEU A 162 -7.89 12.62 -15.89
N LEU A 163 -8.93 13.47 -15.78
CA LEU A 163 -10.31 13.07 -16.12
C LEU A 163 -10.45 12.63 -17.56
N HIS A 164 -9.85 13.39 -18.48
CA HIS A 164 -9.94 13.10 -19.91
C HIS A 164 -9.22 11.79 -20.26
N GLU A 165 -8.01 11.63 -19.76
CA GLU A 165 -7.15 10.47 -20.02
C GLU A 165 -7.77 9.19 -19.48
N LEU A 166 -8.38 9.24 -18.29
CA LEU A 166 -9.04 8.09 -17.69
C LEU A 166 -10.38 7.74 -18.35
N ASP A 167 -11.16 8.75 -18.78
CA ASP A 167 -12.45 8.52 -19.45
C ASP A 167 -12.24 7.94 -20.87
N LYS A 168 -11.34 8.53 -21.63
CA LYS A 168 -11.12 8.18 -23.02
C LYS A 168 -10.08 7.09 -23.21
N MET A 169 -9.20 6.90 -22.23
CA MET A 169 -8.00 6.07 -22.35
C MET A 169 -7.17 6.50 -23.55
N GLU A 170 -7.00 7.83 -23.68
CA GLU A 170 -6.16 8.45 -24.71
C GLU A 170 -5.50 9.72 -24.17
N PHE A 171 -4.35 10.09 -24.72
CA PHE A 171 -3.69 11.34 -24.46
C PHE A 171 -2.84 11.78 -25.64
N PHE A 172 -2.59 13.09 -25.75
CA PHE A 172 -1.81 13.69 -26.83
C PHE A 172 -0.40 14.03 -26.35
N ILE A 173 0.60 13.74 -27.21
CA ILE A 173 2.01 14.08 -27.00
C ILE A 173 2.39 15.27 -27.89
N PRO A 174 2.48 16.50 -27.35
CA PRO A 174 2.79 17.69 -28.15
C PRO A 174 4.14 17.65 -28.83
N GLU A 175 5.14 17.00 -28.22
CA GLU A 175 6.51 16.93 -28.73
C GLU A 175 6.59 16.18 -30.06
N THR A 176 5.80 15.11 -30.21
CA THR A 176 5.78 14.27 -31.43
C THR A 176 4.50 14.41 -32.25
N GLN A 177 3.52 15.23 -31.78
CA GLN A 177 2.20 15.39 -32.40
C GLN A 177 1.44 14.05 -32.55
N GLN A 178 1.60 13.15 -31.59
CA GLN A 178 0.97 11.83 -31.61
C GLN A 178 -0.15 11.75 -30.59
N LEU A 179 -1.26 11.15 -31.01
CA LEU A 179 -2.33 10.70 -30.11
C LEU A 179 -2.08 9.23 -29.74
N ILE A 180 -1.99 8.96 -28.46
CA ILE A 180 -1.87 7.61 -27.91
C ILE A 180 -3.25 7.21 -27.39
N SER A 181 -3.74 6.05 -27.79
CA SER A 181 -5.02 5.51 -27.30
C SER A 181 -4.90 4.01 -27.03
N ALA A 182 -5.62 3.53 -26.02
CA ALA A 182 -5.71 2.10 -25.73
C ALA A 182 -6.70 1.42 -26.70
N ALA A 183 -6.36 0.21 -27.15
CA ALA A 183 -7.33 -0.65 -27.80
C ALA A 183 -8.49 -0.96 -26.83
N LYS A 184 -9.72 -1.04 -27.34
CA LYS A 184 -10.92 -1.25 -26.48
C LYS A 184 -10.81 -2.51 -25.61
N GLU A 185 -10.24 -3.56 -26.21
CA GLU A 185 -10.10 -4.89 -25.59
C GLU A 185 -9.02 -4.89 -24.51
N ASN A 186 -8.05 -3.95 -24.58
CA ASN A 186 -6.89 -3.90 -23.71
C ASN A 186 -6.91 -2.71 -22.75
N ARG A 187 -8.07 -2.05 -22.58
CA ARG A 187 -8.21 -0.95 -21.63
C ARG A 187 -7.79 -1.39 -20.23
N PRO A 188 -6.88 -0.64 -19.57
CA PRO A 188 -6.45 -0.96 -18.22
C PRO A 188 -7.60 -0.82 -17.23
N MET A 189 -7.61 -1.69 -16.22
CA MET A 189 -8.46 -1.55 -15.04
C MET A 189 -7.75 -0.62 -14.04
N VAL A 190 -8.36 0.52 -13.75
CA VAL A 190 -7.74 1.55 -12.92
C VAL A 190 -8.20 1.43 -11.47
N PHE A 191 -7.26 1.26 -10.57
CA PHE A 191 -7.45 1.29 -9.12
C PHE A 191 -6.84 2.56 -8.56
N ILE A 192 -7.57 3.28 -7.72
CA ILE A 192 -7.14 4.54 -7.14
C ILE A 192 -7.31 4.43 -5.63
N THR A 193 -6.27 4.75 -4.86
CA THR A 193 -6.38 4.75 -3.40
C THR A 193 -6.27 6.15 -2.83
N THR A 194 -6.93 6.37 -1.69
CA THR A 194 -6.81 7.60 -0.91
C THR A 194 -6.99 7.31 0.59
N ASN A 195 -6.26 8.03 1.43
CA ASN A 195 -6.48 8.07 2.88
C ASN A 195 -7.56 9.08 3.29
N SER A 196 -8.16 9.77 2.32
CA SER A 196 -9.14 10.84 2.54
C SER A 196 -8.59 12.04 3.34
N GLU A 197 -7.26 12.25 3.30
CA GLU A 197 -6.62 13.42 3.93
C GLU A 197 -7.05 14.73 3.26
N ARG A 198 -7.38 14.66 1.96
CA ARG A 198 -7.94 15.76 1.18
C ARG A 198 -9.17 15.30 0.42
N ARG A 199 -10.16 16.19 0.31
CA ARG A 199 -11.38 15.94 -0.46
C ARG A 199 -11.06 15.95 -1.96
N LEU A 200 -11.41 14.89 -2.66
CA LEU A 200 -11.31 14.81 -4.11
C LEU A 200 -12.41 15.63 -4.79
N PRO A 201 -12.17 16.16 -6.01
CA PRO A 201 -13.17 16.92 -6.75
C PRO A 201 -14.41 16.08 -7.10
N GLU A 202 -15.59 16.69 -7.01
CA GLU A 202 -16.86 16.05 -7.30
C GLU A 202 -16.94 15.47 -8.75
N PRO A 203 -16.44 16.16 -9.80
CA PRO A 203 -16.41 15.60 -11.15
C PRO A 203 -15.59 14.30 -11.26
N PHE A 204 -14.52 14.20 -10.47
CA PHE A 204 -13.69 12.99 -10.42
C PHE A 204 -14.41 11.84 -9.71
N LEU A 205 -15.05 12.12 -8.56
CA LEU A 205 -15.79 11.11 -7.79
C LEU A 205 -16.91 10.47 -8.60
N ARG A 206 -17.62 11.26 -9.44
CA ARG A 206 -18.73 10.76 -10.28
C ARG A 206 -18.31 9.79 -11.39
N ARG A 207 -17.01 9.69 -11.68
CA ARG A 207 -16.43 8.79 -12.68
C ARG A 207 -15.77 7.56 -12.09
N CYS A 208 -16.01 7.32 -10.79
CA CYS A 208 -15.41 6.20 -10.09
C CYS A 208 -16.49 5.34 -9.46
N VAL A 209 -16.29 4.02 -9.51
CA VAL A 209 -16.92 3.12 -8.55
C VAL A 209 -16.24 3.37 -7.20
N TYR A 210 -17.02 3.63 -6.16
CA TYR A 210 -16.50 4.00 -4.84
C TYR A 210 -16.62 2.84 -3.87
N HIS A 211 -15.56 2.57 -3.12
CA HIS A 211 -15.58 1.64 -1.99
C HIS A 211 -14.79 2.18 -0.82
N HIS A 212 -15.34 2.02 0.40
CA HIS A 212 -14.66 2.38 1.64
C HIS A 212 -14.32 1.13 2.43
N ILE A 213 -13.03 0.91 2.70
CA ILE A 213 -12.59 -0.21 3.54
C ILE A 213 -12.65 0.22 5.01
N GLU A 214 -13.64 -0.33 5.72
CA GLU A 214 -13.72 -0.23 7.16
C GLU A 214 -12.96 -1.35 7.86
N PHE A 215 -12.57 -1.09 9.10
CA PHE A 215 -12.02 -2.14 9.95
C PHE A 215 -13.12 -3.15 10.30
N ASN A 216 -12.80 -4.43 10.10
CA ASN A 216 -13.72 -5.52 10.39
C ASN A 216 -12.98 -6.61 11.18
N GLU A 217 -13.52 -6.96 12.38
CA GLU A 217 -12.92 -7.95 13.29
C GLU A 217 -12.87 -9.34 12.65
N TYR A 218 -13.93 -9.75 11.99
CA TYR A 218 -13.98 -11.05 11.28
C TYR A 218 -12.91 -11.15 10.19
N LEU A 219 -12.69 -10.08 9.42
CA LEU A 219 -11.63 -10.06 8.41
C LEU A 219 -10.25 -10.11 9.03
N LEU A 220 -10.06 -9.46 10.20
CA LEU A 220 -8.81 -9.56 10.96
C LEU A 220 -8.55 -11.00 11.42
N GLU A 221 -9.55 -11.69 11.96
CA GLU A 221 -9.43 -13.09 12.37
C GLU A 221 -9.00 -13.98 11.21
N ARG A 222 -9.64 -13.82 10.05
CA ARG A 222 -9.28 -14.55 8.83
C ARG A 222 -7.87 -14.21 8.34
N ALA A 223 -7.47 -12.95 8.42
CA ALA A 223 -6.12 -12.53 8.04
C ALA A 223 -5.05 -13.16 8.93
N VAL A 224 -5.31 -13.28 10.23
CA VAL A 224 -4.44 -13.96 11.20
C VAL A 224 -4.37 -15.46 10.88
N GLU A 225 -5.49 -16.12 10.62
CA GLU A 225 -5.51 -17.56 10.31
C GLU A 225 -4.74 -17.85 9.00
N LYS A 226 -4.91 -17.03 7.96
CA LYS A 226 -4.14 -17.18 6.72
C LYS A 226 -2.61 -17.05 6.93
N ARG A 227 -2.20 -16.25 7.90
CA ARG A 227 -0.79 -16.01 8.26
C ARG A 227 -0.29 -16.84 9.42
N LYS A 228 -1.01 -17.86 9.86
CA LYS A 228 -0.66 -18.68 11.05
C LYS A 228 0.75 -19.25 11.04
N LYS A 229 1.34 -19.49 9.87
CA LYS A 229 2.73 -19.95 9.74
C LYS A 229 3.73 -18.90 10.26
N GLU A 230 3.41 -17.63 10.14
CA GLU A 230 4.25 -16.52 10.64
C GLU A 230 4.25 -16.45 12.17
N TYR A 231 3.22 -17.00 12.81
CA TYR A 231 3.00 -16.99 14.26
C TYR A 231 3.05 -18.38 14.89
N ALA A 232 3.67 -19.35 14.20
CA ALA A 232 3.63 -20.76 14.56
C ALA A 232 4.12 -21.09 15.99
N GLY A 233 4.85 -20.17 16.62
CA GLY A 233 5.24 -20.32 18.01
C GLY A 233 4.22 -19.80 19.04
N LEU A 234 3.21 -19.03 18.65
CA LEU A 234 2.17 -18.55 19.56
C LEU A 234 1.04 -19.59 19.63
N SER A 235 0.57 -19.87 20.84
CA SER A 235 -0.62 -20.72 21.00
C SER A 235 -1.88 -20.00 20.48
N LYS A 236 -2.88 -20.78 20.09
CA LYS A 236 -4.17 -20.21 19.65
C LYS A 236 -4.81 -19.34 20.73
N ASP A 237 -4.72 -19.76 22.00
CA ASP A 237 -5.26 -19.01 23.14
C ASP A 237 -4.51 -17.69 23.34
N PHE A 238 -3.19 -17.69 23.15
CA PHE A 238 -2.41 -16.46 23.22
C PHE A 238 -2.78 -15.47 22.12
N ILE A 239 -2.95 -15.94 20.88
CA ILE A 239 -3.40 -15.11 19.75
C ILE A 239 -4.80 -14.54 20.04
N LYS A 240 -5.72 -15.35 20.57
CA LYS A 240 -7.05 -14.90 20.96
C LYS A 240 -7.01 -13.81 22.04
N MET A 241 -6.16 -13.99 23.07
CA MET A 241 -5.92 -12.93 24.05
C MET A 241 -5.35 -11.66 23.42
N ALA A 242 -4.38 -11.79 22.52
CA ALA A 242 -3.80 -10.64 21.83
C ALA A 242 -4.86 -9.87 21.03
N MET A 243 -5.78 -10.57 20.35
CA MET A 243 -6.90 -9.95 19.64
C MET A 243 -7.85 -9.22 20.61
N GLN A 244 -8.20 -9.83 21.74
CA GLN A 244 -9.04 -9.17 22.76
C GLN A 244 -8.40 -7.89 23.29
N ARG A 245 -7.08 -7.89 23.54
CA ARG A 245 -6.35 -6.68 23.97
C ARG A 245 -6.31 -5.60 22.89
N PHE A 246 -6.13 -6.02 21.64
CA PHE A 246 -6.16 -5.13 20.51
C PHE A 246 -7.54 -4.47 20.32
N PHE A 247 -8.64 -5.24 20.42
CA PHE A 247 -9.99 -4.70 20.36
C PHE A 247 -10.26 -3.73 21.50
N ALA A 248 -9.93 -4.12 22.73
CA ALA A 248 -10.07 -3.24 23.91
C ALA A 248 -9.26 -1.94 23.75
N LEU A 249 -8.09 -1.99 23.09
CA LEU A 249 -7.31 -0.80 22.78
C LEU A 249 -8.03 0.08 21.75
N ARG A 250 -8.67 -0.51 20.74
CA ARG A 250 -9.42 0.21 19.71
C ARG A 250 -10.69 0.87 20.20
N GLU A 251 -11.30 0.36 21.28
CA GLU A 251 -12.45 0.99 21.94
C GLU A 251 -12.09 2.28 22.70
N LYS A 252 -10.79 2.53 22.94
CA LYS A 252 -10.34 3.78 23.56
C LYS A 252 -10.41 4.95 22.58
N THR A 253 -10.62 6.14 23.14
CA THR A 253 -10.53 7.38 22.38
C THR A 253 -9.07 7.69 22.05
N LEU A 254 -8.61 7.24 20.89
CA LEU A 254 -7.24 7.41 20.42
C LEU A 254 -7.20 8.40 19.24
N ARG A 255 -6.13 9.20 19.20
CA ARG A 255 -5.83 10.08 18.05
C ARG A 255 -5.56 9.27 16.79
N LYS A 256 -4.84 8.13 16.97
CA LYS A 256 -4.52 7.17 15.91
C LYS A 256 -4.90 5.77 16.33
N THR A 257 -6.10 5.37 15.97
CA THR A 257 -6.60 4.01 16.22
C THR A 257 -5.76 2.99 15.44
N PRO A 258 -5.21 1.95 16.09
CA PRO A 258 -4.37 0.97 15.40
C PRO A 258 -5.17 0.16 14.38
N SER A 259 -4.52 -0.14 13.25
CA SER A 259 -5.08 -0.84 12.09
C SER A 259 -4.75 -2.34 12.09
N THR A 260 -5.29 -3.06 11.10
CA THR A 260 -4.96 -4.47 10.83
C THR A 260 -3.46 -4.69 10.64
N SER A 261 -2.79 -3.83 9.88
CA SER A 261 -1.36 -4.00 9.61
C SER A 261 -0.49 -3.88 10.86
N GLU A 262 -0.78 -2.92 11.76
CA GLU A 262 -0.06 -2.81 13.03
C GLU A 262 -0.28 -4.03 13.92
N PHE A 263 -1.49 -4.59 13.95
CA PHE A 263 -1.77 -5.80 14.71
C PHE A 263 -0.98 -7.00 14.18
N LEU A 264 -0.96 -7.21 12.86
CA LEU A 264 -0.21 -8.32 12.26
C LEU A 264 1.31 -8.18 12.52
N VAL A 265 1.85 -6.95 12.45
CA VAL A 265 3.25 -6.69 12.83
C VAL A 265 3.48 -6.95 14.31
N TRP A 266 2.55 -6.56 15.19
CA TRP A 266 2.66 -6.83 16.61
C TRP A 266 2.68 -8.32 16.92
N LEU A 267 1.84 -9.14 16.29
CA LEU A 267 1.88 -10.60 16.41
C LEU A 267 3.23 -11.18 15.96
N ARG A 268 3.82 -10.67 14.86
CA ARG A 268 5.15 -11.09 14.42
C ARG A 268 6.22 -10.81 15.49
N VAL A 269 6.18 -9.62 16.11
CA VAL A 269 7.11 -9.26 17.20
C VAL A 269 6.91 -10.17 18.41
N LEU A 270 5.67 -10.46 18.79
CA LEU A 270 5.37 -11.37 19.89
C LEU A 270 5.89 -12.79 19.58
N ALA A 271 5.71 -13.27 18.36
CA ALA A 271 6.21 -14.58 17.92
C ALA A 271 7.74 -14.71 18.00
N LEU A 272 8.49 -13.63 17.73
CA LEU A 272 9.93 -13.60 17.90
C LEU A 272 10.40 -13.69 19.37
N ARG A 273 9.52 -13.38 20.31
CA ARG A 273 9.86 -13.24 21.73
C ARG A 273 9.24 -14.32 22.64
N ILE A 274 8.75 -15.42 22.09
CA ILE A 274 8.01 -16.47 22.80
C ILE A 274 8.69 -16.89 24.10
N GLY A 275 10.01 -17.09 24.10
CA GLY A 275 10.74 -17.54 25.30
C GLY A 275 10.88 -16.48 26.41
N THR A 276 10.45 -15.25 26.18
CA THR A 276 10.57 -14.12 27.13
C THR A 276 9.25 -13.42 27.39
N LEU A 277 8.17 -13.86 26.75
CA LEU A 277 6.83 -13.32 26.98
C LEU A 277 6.20 -14.00 28.21
N PRO A 278 5.34 -13.26 28.95
CA PRO A 278 4.50 -13.90 29.94
C PRO A 278 3.56 -14.90 29.26
N GLU A 279 3.19 -15.98 29.94
CA GLU A 279 2.23 -16.97 29.42
C GLU A 279 0.87 -16.33 29.06
N ARG A 280 0.53 -15.22 29.72
CA ARG A 280 -0.69 -14.45 29.49
C ARG A 280 -0.39 -12.97 29.37
N LEU A 281 -1.04 -12.32 28.39
CA LEU A 281 -1.03 -10.87 28.28
C LEU A 281 -1.85 -10.25 29.42
N ASP A 282 -1.32 -9.22 30.06
CA ASP A 282 -2.00 -8.49 31.12
C ASP A 282 -3.34 -7.91 30.62
N GLN A 283 -4.30 -7.79 31.51
CA GLN A 283 -5.57 -7.10 31.25
C GLN A 283 -5.36 -5.59 31.20
N ASP A 284 -4.40 -5.09 31.93
CA ASP A 284 -3.99 -3.70 31.92
C ASP A 284 -3.26 -3.39 30.60
N LEU A 285 -3.92 -2.62 29.76
CA LEU A 285 -3.39 -2.24 28.43
C LEU A 285 -2.07 -1.46 28.51
N SER A 286 -1.80 -0.80 29.64
CA SER A 286 -0.54 -0.07 29.86
C SER A 286 0.68 -0.99 29.90
N LYS A 287 0.48 -2.26 30.23
CA LYS A 287 1.52 -3.28 30.36
C LYS A 287 1.71 -4.13 29.11
N LEU A 288 1.01 -3.80 28.02
CA LEU A 288 1.17 -4.55 26.76
C LEU A 288 2.61 -4.46 26.24
N PRO A 289 3.25 -5.61 25.96
CA PRO A 289 4.60 -5.61 25.41
C PRO A 289 4.60 -4.98 24.04
N TYR A 290 5.63 -4.18 23.75
CA TYR A 290 5.83 -3.55 22.43
C TYR A 290 4.66 -2.67 21.98
N ILE A 291 3.99 -1.99 22.89
CA ILE A 291 2.80 -1.14 22.61
C ILE A 291 3.07 -0.09 21.51
N GLY A 292 4.31 0.38 21.35
CA GLY A 292 4.71 1.29 20.28
C GLY A 292 4.63 0.68 18.86
N VAL A 293 4.40 -0.64 18.74
CA VAL A 293 4.06 -1.26 17.46
C VAL A 293 2.60 -1.01 17.10
N LEU A 294 1.72 -0.97 18.08
CA LEU A 294 0.29 -0.71 17.92
C LEU A 294 -0.02 0.78 17.87
N LEU A 295 0.51 1.56 18.81
CA LEU A 295 0.24 3.00 18.92
C LEU A 295 1.38 3.81 18.29
N LYS A 296 1.01 4.76 17.42
CA LYS A 296 1.92 5.61 16.65
C LYS A 296 1.85 7.09 17.06
N ASP A 297 1.22 7.37 18.18
CA ASP A 297 1.13 8.69 18.77
C ASP A 297 1.61 8.65 20.22
N HIS A 298 2.46 9.61 20.60
CA HIS A 298 3.05 9.64 21.95
C HIS A 298 1.98 9.88 23.02
N GLN A 299 1.03 10.76 22.74
CA GLN A 299 -0.04 11.07 23.68
C GLN A 299 -0.96 9.87 23.91
N ASP A 300 -1.30 9.12 22.83
CA ASP A 300 -2.08 7.88 22.96
C ASP A 300 -1.39 6.85 23.88
N ILE A 301 -0.05 6.73 23.76
CA ILE A 301 0.74 5.83 24.64
C ILE A 301 0.68 6.30 26.09
N GLU A 302 0.83 7.60 26.35
CA GLU A 302 0.78 8.16 27.70
C GLU A 302 -0.61 8.04 28.31
N ASP A 303 -1.67 8.28 27.52
CA ASP A 303 -3.05 8.19 27.98
C ASP A 303 -3.41 6.73 28.37
N VAL A 304 -2.96 5.76 27.58
CA VAL A 304 -3.11 4.32 27.92
C VAL A 304 -2.33 3.98 29.18
N LYS A 305 -1.09 4.47 29.35
CA LYS A 305 -0.28 4.22 30.55
C LYS A 305 -0.86 4.84 31.82
N ARG A 306 -1.52 5.98 31.73
CA ARG A 306 -2.17 6.64 32.86
C ARG A 306 -3.50 6.00 33.24
N GLY A 307 -3.89 4.91 32.58
CA GLY A 307 -5.12 4.19 32.88
C GLY A 307 -6.37 4.94 32.44
N GLY A 308 -6.29 5.65 31.33
CA GLY A 308 -7.33 6.46 30.66
C GLY A 308 -8.70 6.47 31.34
N ARG A 309 -8.91 7.37 32.29
CA ARG A 309 -10.25 7.82 32.66
C ARG A 309 -10.62 8.93 31.67
N PHE A 310 -11.37 8.55 30.65
CA PHE A 310 -12.18 9.49 29.87
C PHE A 310 -13.60 8.94 29.77
#